data_ca885a6915e3d1fdc5f4056e3d4ba00e
#
_entry.id   ca885a6915e3d1fdc5f4056e3d4ba00e
#
_cell.length_a   1.000
_cell.length_b   1.000
_cell.length_c   1.000
_cell.angle_alpha   90.00
_cell.angle_beta   90.00
_cell.angle_gamma   90.00
#
_symmetry.space_group_name_H-M   'P 1'
#
loop_
_entity.id
_entity.type
_entity.pdbx_description
1 polymer ?
#
loop_
_entity_poly.entity_id
_entity_poly.type
_entity_poly.pdbx_seq_one_letter_code
_entity_poly.pdbx_strand_id
1 'polypeptide(L)'
;MKGTTGTAAWHLRPATPADVGPVAELRTVVLRADLTRLGRYDAGRVRQRLRDGFVAGHTWMIEVGGEFAGCVALRPEADGARCLEHFYLDPRLQGGGIGTAVLRGLLERCDRDAARVRLNVLSGSPARRLYERHGFTLESEDAVDVFLVREPGPVQLDASRRSTMRTLS
;
A
#
# COMPACT_ATOMS: atom_id res chain seq x y z
N MET A 1 5.11 -10.52 -6.55
CA MET A 1 6.15 -10.17 -5.56
C MET A 1 6.09 -11.16 -4.41
N LYS A 2 7.23 -11.61 -3.96
CA LYS A 2 7.38 -12.54 -2.83
C LYS A 2 8.52 -12.04 -1.95
N GLY A 3 8.44 -12.32 -0.67
CA GLY A 3 9.50 -12.00 0.27
C GLY A 3 9.44 -12.86 1.52
N THR A 4 10.49 -12.79 2.30
CA THR A 4 10.57 -13.40 3.61
C THR A 4 10.97 -12.32 4.60
N THR A 5 10.20 -12.15 5.65
CA THR A 5 10.49 -11.20 6.71
C THR A 5 10.42 -11.94 8.03
N GLY A 6 11.53 -11.99 8.74
CA GLY A 6 11.64 -12.84 9.91
C GLY A 6 11.49 -14.32 9.54
N THR A 7 10.56 -15.02 10.16
CA THR A 7 10.28 -16.46 9.94
C THR A 7 9.12 -16.73 8.98
N ALA A 8 8.40 -15.69 8.52
CA ALA A 8 7.20 -15.86 7.70
C ALA A 8 7.43 -15.44 6.24
N ALA A 9 7.18 -16.37 5.31
CA ALA A 9 7.13 -16.10 3.88
C ALA A 9 5.83 -15.40 3.50
N TRP A 10 5.89 -14.35 2.71
CA TRP A 10 4.73 -13.61 2.20
C TRP A 10 4.77 -13.49 0.68
N HIS A 11 3.62 -13.33 0.06
CA HIS A 11 3.51 -13.02 -1.37
C HIS A 11 2.27 -12.18 -1.66
N LEU A 12 2.31 -11.50 -2.79
CA LEU A 12 1.16 -10.81 -3.36
C LEU A 12 0.53 -11.67 -4.44
N ARG A 13 -0.79 -11.78 -4.41
CA ARG A 13 -1.58 -12.31 -5.51
C ARG A 13 -2.58 -11.26 -5.99
N PRO A 14 -2.95 -11.25 -7.28
CA PRO A 14 -4.03 -10.41 -7.77
C PRO A 14 -5.33 -10.70 -7.00
N ALA A 15 -6.07 -9.64 -6.66
CA ALA A 15 -7.38 -9.78 -6.05
C ALA A 15 -8.43 -10.25 -7.07
N THR A 16 -9.48 -10.86 -6.56
CA THR A 16 -10.69 -11.19 -7.32
C THR A 16 -11.90 -10.47 -6.68
N PRO A 17 -13.04 -10.36 -7.36
CA PRO A 17 -14.26 -9.79 -6.75
C PRO A 17 -14.68 -10.48 -5.45
N ALA A 18 -14.38 -11.78 -5.30
CA ALA A 18 -14.71 -12.55 -4.10
C ALA A 18 -13.91 -12.11 -2.85
N ASP A 19 -12.80 -11.41 -3.03
CA ASP A 19 -11.95 -10.94 -1.93
C ASP A 19 -12.52 -9.72 -1.19
N VAL A 20 -13.54 -9.07 -1.71
CA VAL A 20 -14.11 -7.84 -1.14
C VAL A 20 -14.59 -8.03 0.30
N GLY A 21 -15.20 -9.17 0.63
CA GLY A 21 -15.71 -9.47 1.97
C GLY A 21 -14.61 -9.49 3.04
N PRO A 22 -13.59 -10.36 2.91
CA PRO A 22 -12.46 -10.38 3.84
C PRO A 22 -11.75 -9.04 4.00
N VAL A 23 -11.56 -8.30 2.90
CA VAL A 23 -10.93 -6.97 2.94
C VAL A 23 -11.81 -5.96 3.69
N ALA A 24 -13.13 -5.99 3.49
CA ALA A 24 -14.06 -5.12 4.20
C ALA A 24 -14.02 -5.36 5.72
N GLU A 25 -13.95 -6.62 6.15
CA GLU A 25 -13.82 -6.96 7.57
C GLU A 25 -12.48 -6.51 8.14
N LEU A 26 -11.37 -6.75 7.44
CA LEU A 26 -10.04 -6.30 7.88
C LEU A 26 -10.00 -4.77 8.03
N ARG A 27 -10.61 -4.03 7.11
CA ARG A 27 -10.70 -2.58 7.20
C ARG A 27 -11.38 -2.10 8.48
N THR A 28 -12.44 -2.77 8.91
CA THR A 28 -13.13 -2.41 10.16
C THR A 28 -12.21 -2.55 11.37
N VAL A 29 -11.37 -3.57 11.38
CA VAL A 29 -10.41 -3.82 12.46
C VAL A 29 -9.29 -2.80 12.44
N VAL A 30 -8.67 -2.59 11.29
CA VAL A 30 -7.49 -1.72 11.15
C VAL A 30 -7.81 -0.25 11.41
N LEU A 31 -8.97 0.25 10.95
CA LEU A 31 -9.35 1.66 11.09
C LEU A 31 -10.12 1.97 12.39
N ARG A 32 -10.46 0.97 13.18
CA ARG A 32 -11.32 1.15 14.35
C ARG A 32 -10.79 2.18 15.35
N ALA A 33 -9.53 2.06 15.72
CA ALA A 33 -8.94 2.93 16.73
C ALA A 33 -8.93 4.40 16.28
N ASP A 34 -8.46 4.67 15.06
CA ASP A 34 -8.37 6.04 14.53
C ASP A 34 -9.75 6.65 14.29
N LEU A 35 -10.69 5.90 13.72
CA LEU A 35 -12.04 6.39 13.50
C LEU A 35 -12.82 6.60 14.80
N THR A 36 -12.60 5.76 15.82
CA THR A 36 -13.19 5.96 17.14
C THR A 36 -12.66 7.23 17.80
N ARG A 37 -11.34 7.45 17.73
CA ARG A 37 -10.69 8.67 18.24
C ARG A 37 -11.23 9.93 17.54
N LEU A 38 -11.54 9.85 16.26
CA LEU A 38 -12.13 10.94 15.48
C LEU A 38 -13.66 11.06 15.63
N GLY A 39 -14.30 10.18 16.42
CA GLY A 39 -15.74 10.16 16.59
C GLY A 39 -16.53 9.74 15.34
N ARG A 40 -15.91 8.96 14.44
CA ARG A 40 -16.45 8.62 13.11
C ARG A 40 -16.56 7.12 12.84
N TYR A 41 -16.34 6.27 13.84
CA TYR A 41 -16.41 4.83 13.65
C TYR A 41 -17.85 4.35 13.53
N ASP A 42 -18.16 3.75 12.40
CA ASP A 42 -19.39 2.99 12.11
C ASP A 42 -18.99 1.81 11.23
N ALA A 43 -19.12 0.61 11.76
CA ALA A 43 -18.65 -0.61 11.09
C ALA A 43 -19.34 -0.85 9.73
N GLY A 44 -20.66 -0.58 9.65
CA GLY A 44 -21.43 -0.72 8.42
C GLY A 44 -20.94 0.24 7.34
N ARG A 45 -20.73 1.50 7.71
CA ARG A 45 -20.20 2.54 6.80
C ARG A 45 -18.78 2.25 6.36
N VAL A 46 -17.93 1.75 7.28
CA VAL A 46 -16.54 1.36 6.96
C VAL A 46 -16.52 0.25 5.91
N ARG A 47 -17.35 -0.78 6.07
CA ARG A 47 -17.50 -1.87 5.10
C ARG A 47 -18.03 -1.37 3.76
N GLN A 48 -19.07 -0.55 3.78
CA GLN A 48 -19.72 -0.06 2.56
C GLN A 48 -18.77 0.81 1.73
N ARG A 49 -18.01 1.69 2.36
CA ARG A 49 -17.00 2.51 1.65
C ARG A 49 -15.96 1.66 0.96
N LEU A 50 -15.53 0.54 1.58
CA LEU A 50 -14.63 -0.37 0.89
C LEU A 50 -15.30 -1.00 -0.32
N ARG A 51 -16.52 -1.52 -0.16
CA ARG A 51 -17.26 -2.17 -1.27
C ARG A 51 -17.44 -1.23 -2.45
N ASP A 52 -17.73 0.04 -2.17
CA ASP A 52 -17.92 1.07 -3.20
C ASP A 52 -16.63 1.41 -3.95
N GLY A 53 -15.48 1.34 -3.28
CA GLY A 53 -14.18 1.69 -3.85
C GLY A 53 -13.30 0.50 -4.26
N PHE A 54 -13.75 -0.74 -4.02
CA PHE A 54 -12.95 -1.92 -4.31
C PHE A 54 -12.93 -2.23 -5.80
N VAL A 55 -11.74 -2.25 -6.38
CA VAL A 55 -11.50 -2.65 -7.77
C VAL A 55 -10.46 -3.76 -7.78
N ALA A 56 -10.90 -4.99 -8.09
CA ALA A 56 -10.03 -6.17 -8.06
C ALA A 56 -8.80 -6.01 -8.97
N GLY A 57 -8.95 -5.39 -10.14
CA GLY A 57 -7.86 -5.16 -11.09
C GLY A 57 -6.76 -4.20 -10.60
N HIS A 58 -7.01 -3.43 -9.56
CA HIS A 58 -6.03 -2.51 -8.95
C HIS A 58 -5.54 -2.99 -7.57
N THR A 59 -5.97 -4.16 -7.12
CA THR A 59 -5.77 -4.65 -5.77
C THR A 59 -4.95 -5.95 -5.76
N TRP A 60 -4.04 -6.05 -4.82
CA TRP A 60 -3.33 -7.29 -4.49
C TRP A 60 -3.69 -7.72 -3.07
N MET A 61 -3.86 -9.02 -2.92
CA MET A 61 -4.00 -9.66 -1.63
C MET A 61 -2.62 -10.01 -1.10
N ILE A 62 -2.38 -9.71 0.17
CA ILE A 62 -1.16 -10.13 0.88
C ILE A 62 -1.47 -11.45 1.57
N GLU A 63 -0.71 -12.48 1.27
CA GLU A 63 -0.82 -13.79 1.91
C GLU A 63 0.46 -14.12 2.67
N VAL A 64 0.30 -14.71 3.85
CA VAL A 64 1.39 -15.16 4.71
C VAL A 64 1.12 -16.62 5.06
N GLY A 65 2.06 -17.50 4.73
CA GLY A 65 1.85 -18.95 4.94
C GLY A 65 0.68 -19.52 4.14
N GLY A 66 0.28 -18.88 3.03
CA GLY A 66 -0.86 -19.29 2.20
C GLY A 66 -2.22 -18.76 2.68
N GLU A 67 -2.26 -17.98 3.76
CA GLU A 67 -3.49 -17.41 4.32
C GLU A 67 -3.58 -15.90 4.10
N PHE A 68 -4.82 -15.41 4.02
CA PHE A 68 -5.10 -13.98 3.90
C PHE A 68 -4.54 -13.20 5.11
N ALA A 69 -3.71 -12.22 4.83
CA ALA A 69 -3.05 -11.37 5.82
C ALA A 69 -3.30 -9.89 5.62
N GLY A 70 -3.68 -9.47 4.43
CA GLY A 70 -3.88 -8.06 4.13
C GLY A 70 -4.12 -7.80 2.65
N CYS A 71 -4.12 -6.55 2.29
CA CYS A 71 -4.26 -6.11 0.91
C CYS A 71 -3.59 -4.76 0.68
N VAL A 72 -3.43 -4.42 -0.58
CA VAL A 72 -2.98 -3.10 -1.03
C VAL A 72 -3.53 -2.82 -2.42
N ALA A 73 -3.98 -1.61 -2.66
CA ALA A 73 -4.42 -1.16 -3.98
C ALA A 73 -3.56 -0.01 -4.49
N LEU A 74 -3.31 -0.02 -5.79
CA LEU A 74 -2.60 1.04 -6.50
C LEU A 74 -3.41 1.42 -7.73
N ARG A 75 -4.24 2.44 -7.59
CA ARG A 75 -5.17 2.88 -8.64
C ARG A 75 -4.52 3.94 -9.54
N PRO A 76 -4.61 3.80 -10.87
CA PRO A 76 -4.15 4.86 -11.76
C PRO A 76 -5.04 6.10 -11.65
N GLU A 77 -4.45 7.28 -11.73
CA GLU A 77 -5.13 8.58 -11.79
C GLU A 77 -5.00 9.20 -13.19
N ALA A 78 -5.91 10.12 -13.52
CA ALA A 78 -6.00 10.71 -14.85
C ALA A 78 -4.74 11.52 -15.25
N ASP A 79 -4.00 12.06 -14.28
CA ASP A 79 -2.76 12.82 -14.48
C ASP A 79 -1.50 11.94 -14.60
N GLY A 80 -1.67 10.62 -14.64
CA GLY A 80 -0.56 9.65 -14.67
C GLY A 80 0.00 9.28 -13.31
N ALA A 81 -0.46 9.90 -12.24
CA ALA A 81 -0.12 9.51 -10.88
C ALA A 81 -0.75 8.16 -10.49
N ARG A 82 -0.39 7.65 -9.34
CA ARG A 82 -0.98 6.48 -8.70
C ARG A 82 -1.54 6.87 -7.34
N CYS A 83 -2.72 6.37 -7.02
CA CYS A 83 -3.29 6.47 -5.69
C CYS A 83 -3.05 5.15 -4.96
N LEU A 84 -2.26 5.19 -3.89
CA LEU A 84 -2.08 4.07 -2.97
C LEU A 84 -3.23 4.10 -1.97
N GLU A 85 -4.03 3.07 -1.96
CA GLU A 85 -5.22 2.99 -1.11
C GLU A 85 -5.45 1.57 -0.58
N HIS A 86 -6.34 1.42 0.40
CA HIS A 86 -6.69 0.10 0.97
C HIS A 86 -5.47 -0.73 1.37
N PHE A 87 -4.46 -0.09 1.95
CA PHE A 87 -3.29 -0.78 2.45
C PHE A 87 -3.51 -1.18 3.90
N TYR A 88 -3.92 -2.42 4.07
CA TYR A 88 -4.25 -3.01 5.37
C TYR A 88 -3.46 -4.29 5.59
N LEU A 89 -2.97 -4.47 6.81
CA LEU A 89 -2.32 -5.68 7.26
C LEU A 89 -2.97 -6.11 8.58
N ASP A 90 -3.20 -7.41 8.74
CA ASP A 90 -3.71 -7.97 10.00
C ASP A 90 -2.85 -7.45 11.16
N PRO A 91 -3.45 -6.86 12.21
CA PRO A 91 -2.71 -6.29 13.34
C PRO A 91 -1.71 -7.29 13.98
N ARG A 92 -2.01 -8.58 13.96
CA ARG A 92 -1.12 -9.63 14.48
C ARG A 92 0.18 -9.77 13.69
N LEU A 93 0.21 -9.31 12.44
CA LEU A 93 1.35 -9.38 11.53
C LEU A 93 2.06 -8.03 11.33
N GLN A 94 1.57 -6.98 11.96
CA GLN A 94 2.22 -5.68 11.96
C GLN A 94 3.50 -5.68 12.80
N GLY A 95 4.44 -4.78 12.47
CA GLY A 95 5.73 -4.68 13.17
C GLY A 95 6.79 -5.71 12.75
N GLY A 96 6.46 -6.65 11.88
CA GLY A 96 7.39 -7.67 11.35
C GLY A 96 8.08 -7.32 10.03
N GLY A 97 7.85 -6.11 9.50
CA GLY A 97 8.48 -5.63 8.26
C GLY A 97 7.76 -6.00 6.96
N ILE A 98 6.65 -6.74 7.00
CA ILE A 98 5.88 -7.13 5.80
C ILE A 98 5.34 -5.87 5.10
N GLY A 99 4.69 -4.97 5.83
CA GLY A 99 4.15 -3.73 5.28
C GLY A 99 5.22 -2.86 4.62
N THR A 100 6.37 -2.72 5.26
CA THR A 100 7.54 -2.00 4.71
C THR A 100 8.02 -2.65 3.42
N ALA A 101 8.15 -3.97 3.38
CA ALA A 101 8.62 -4.70 2.20
C ALA A 101 7.63 -4.59 1.02
N VAL A 102 6.33 -4.72 1.29
CA VAL A 102 5.28 -4.54 0.27
C VAL A 102 5.30 -3.11 -0.28
N LEU A 103 5.32 -2.11 0.60
CA LEU A 103 5.35 -0.69 0.20
C LEU A 103 6.58 -0.40 -0.66
N ARG A 104 7.76 -0.82 -0.24
CA ARG A 104 9.01 -0.62 -0.98
C ARG A 104 8.92 -1.20 -2.39
N GLY A 105 8.45 -2.42 -2.55
CA GLY A 105 8.31 -3.03 -3.86
C GLY A 105 7.33 -2.31 -4.79
N LEU A 106 6.24 -1.78 -4.26
CA LEU A 106 5.29 -0.96 -5.04
C LEU A 106 5.89 0.38 -5.43
N LEU A 107 6.62 1.04 -4.53
CA LEU A 107 7.27 2.32 -4.83
C LEU A 107 8.39 2.17 -5.86
N GLU A 108 9.19 1.11 -5.80
CA GLU A 108 10.19 0.81 -6.84
C GLU A 108 9.54 0.62 -8.22
N ARG A 109 8.36 0.01 -8.28
CA ARG A 109 7.58 -0.08 -9.52
C ARG A 109 7.13 1.29 -10.00
N CYS A 110 6.60 2.13 -9.11
CA CYS A 110 6.21 3.49 -9.45
C CYS A 110 7.40 4.35 -9.91
N ASP A 111 8.57 4.17 -9.32
CA ASP A 111 9.80 4.85 -9.73
C ASP A 111 10.22 4.46 -11.16
N ARG A 112 10.14 3.16 -11.50
CA ARG A 112 10.41 2.70 -12.88
C ARG A 112 9.44 3.29 -13.90
N ASP A 113 8.18 3.49 -13.49
CA ASP A 113 7.14 4.08 -14.33
C ASP A 113 7.18 5.63 -14.32
N ALA A 114 8.12 6.23 -13.59
CA ALA A 114 8.19 7.67 -13.32
C ALA A 114 6.87 8.25 -12.79
N ALA A 115 6.15 7.48 -12.00
CA ALA A 115 4.83 7.82 -11.51
C ALA A 115 4.87 8.42 -10.11
N ARG A 116 4.24 9.59 -9.95
CA ARG A 116 3.93 10.18 -8.65
C ARG A 116 2.95 9.30 -7.90
N VAL A 117 3.09 9.20 -6.58
CA VAL A 117 2.16 8.45 -5.73
C VAL A 117 1.50 9.37 -4.72
N ARG A 118 0.19 9.30 -4.63
CA ARG A 118 -0.62 9.98 -3.62
C ARG A 118 -1.30 8.97 -2.72
N LEU A 119 -1.53 9.36 -1.49
CA LEU A 119 -2.34 8.61 -0.52
C LEU A 119 -2.93 9.56 0.51
N ASN A 120 -3.91 9.06 1.27
CA ASN A 120 -4.32 9.73 2.49
C ASN A 120 -4.31 8.78 3.68
N VAL A 121 -4.06 9.32 4.86
CA VAL A 121 -4.18 8.65 6.15
C VAL A 121 -5.10 9.46 7.05
N LEU A 122 -5.73 8.81 8.01
CA LEU A 122 -6.51 9.50 9.02
C LEU A 122 -5.60 10.36 9.90
N SER A 123 -6.07 11.55 10.25
CA SER A 123 -5.36 12.46 11.13
C SER A 123 -4.97 11.76 12.44
N GLY A 124 -3.70 11.88 12.84
CA GLY A 124 -3.14 11.21 14.02
C GLY A 124 -2.83 9.73 13.86
N SER A 125 -3.03 9.15 12.68
CA SER A 125 -2.68 7.74 12.43
C SER A 125 -1.17 7.48 12.52
N PRO A 126 -0.75 6.41 13.20
CA PRO A 126 0.66 6.00 13.22
C PRO A 126 1.21 5.65 11.83
N ALA A 127 0.35 5.28 10.88
CA ALA A 127 0.74 4.94 9.51
C ALA A 127 1.45 6.09 8.78
N ARG A 128 1.17 7.35 9.14
CA ARG A 128 1.84 8.52 8.56
C ARG A 128 3.37 8.40 8.62
N ARG A 129 3.92 7.94 9.74
CA ARG A 129 5.37 7.79 9.93
C ARG A 129 6.00 6.79 8.97
N LEU A 130 5.28 5.70 8.65
CA LEU A 130 5.73 4.73 7.66
C LEU A 130 5.91 5.40 6.29
N TYR A 131 4.93 6.17 5.86
CA TYR A 131 4.97 6.84 4.56
C TYR A 131 6.03 7.94 4.51
N GLU A 132 6.14 8.75 5.53
CA GLU A 132 7.18 9.80 5.61
C GLU A 132 8.59 9.21 5.54
N ARG A 133 8.84 8.06 6.16
CA ARG A 133 10.13 7.34 6.05
C ARG A 133 10.42 6.83 4.62
N HIS A 134 9.39 6.74 3.78
CA HIS A 134 9.52 6.30 2.38
C HIS A 134 9.42 7.46 1.37
N GLY A 135 9.64 8.69 1.83
CA GLY A 135 9.75 9.86 0.97
C GLY A 135 8.43 10.59 0.67
N PHE A 136 7.34 10.23 1.35
CA PHE A 136 6.10 10.99 1.25
C PHE A 136 6.19 12.28 2.06
N THR A 137 5.62 13.35 1.51
CA THR A 137 5.53 14.67 2.13
C THR A 137 4.08 15.13 2.17
N LEU A 138 3.78 16.07 3.06
CA LEU A 138 2.44 16.63 3.20
C LEU A 138 2.04 17.41 1.93
N GLU A 139 0.91 17.07 1.35
CA GLU A 139 0.27 17.82 0.26
C GLU A 139 -0.82 18.75 0.80
N SER A 140 -1.72 18.21 1.62
CA SER A 140 -2.77 18.97 2.32
C SER A 140 -3.31 18.17 3.50
N GLU A 141 -4.04 18.82 4.39
CA GLU A 141 -4.72 18.15 5.50
C GLU A 141 -5.98 18.89 5.90
N ASP A 142 -6.93 18.15 6.48
CA ASP A 142 -8.11 18.68 7.13
C ASP A 142 -8.27 18.05 8.54
N ALA A 143 -9.42 18.19 9.16
CA ALA A 143 -9.66 17.66 10.51
C ALA A 143 -9.67 16.12 10.58
N VAL A 144 -9.84 15.45 9.45
CA VAL A 144 -10.02 13.98 9.38
C VAL A 144 -8.91 13.31 8.61
N ASP A 145 -8.48 13.88 7.50
CA ASP A 145 -7.55 13.27 6.55
C ASP A 145 -6.28 14.08 6.38
N VAL A 146 -5.17 13.38 6.24
CA VAL A 146 -3.86 13.91 5.88
C VAL A 146 -3.49 13.34 4.51
N PHE A 147 -3.33 14.20 3.52
CA PHE A 147 -2.98 13.83 2.15
C PHE A 147 -1.47 13.95 1.96
N LEU A 148 -0.86 12.86 1.51
CA LEU A 148 0.57 12.76 1.30
C LEU A 148 0.88 12.48 -0.17
N VAL A 149 2.01 12.99 -0.63
CA VAL A 149 2.49 12.83 -2.00
C VAL A 149 3.97 12.44 -2.00
N ARG A 150 4.35 11.61 -2.96
CA ARG A 150 5.74 11.23 -3.22
C ARG A 150 6.03 11.35 -4.70
N GLU A 151 7.06 12.11 -5.04
CA GLU A 151 7.60 12.14 -6.39
C GLU A 151 8.40 10.85 -6.68
N PRO A 152 8.45 10.40 -7.95
CA PRO A 152 9.26 9.24 -8.30
C PRO A 152 10.73 9.48 -7.97
N GLY A 153 11.35 8.46 -7.38
CA GLY A 153 12.78 8.47 -7.12
C GLY A 153 13.61 8.17 -8.38
N PRO A 154 14.93 8.34 -8.31
CA PRO A 154 15.82 7.98 -9.41
C PRO A 154 15.74 6.47 -9.66
N VAL A 155 15.60 6.10 -10.94
CA VAL A 155 15.65 4.69 -11.35
C VAL A 155 17.06 4.18 -11.07
N GLN A 156 17.21 3.22 -10.19
CA GLN A 156 18.47 2.47 -10.07
C GLN A 156 18.60 1.60 -11.32
N LEU A 157 19.38 2.08 -12.28
CA LEU A 157 19.81 1.26 -13.41
C LEU A 157 20.68 0.15 -12.85
N ASP A 158 20.20 -1.08 -12.95
CA ASP A 158 20.92 -2.27 -12.54
C ASP A 158 22.30 -2.28 -13.22
N ALA A 159 23.35 -2.16 -12.42
CA ALA A 159 24.73 -2.12 -12.92
C ALA A 159 25.14 -3.42 -13.65
N SER A 160 24.33 -4.49 -13.54
CA SER A 160 24.56 -5.79 -14.15
C SER A 160 24.44 -5.80 -15.68
N ARG A 161 23.87 -4.76 -16.30
CA ARG A 161 23.72 -4.68 -17.77
C ARG A 161 24.86 -3.95 -18.48
N ARG A 162 25.86 -3.42 -17.77
CA ARG A 162 27.01 -2.71 -18.37
C ARG A 162 28.16 -3.61 -18.77
N SER A 163 28.13 -4.93 -18.48
CA SER A 163 29.27 -5.85 -18.74
C SER A 163 29.23 -6.56 -20.08
N THR A 164 28.21 -6.38 -20.92
CA THR A 164 28.09 -7.14 -22.18
C THR A 164 28.40 -6.32 -23.45
N MET A 165 28.88 -5.08 -23.31
CA MET A 165 29.16 -4.21 -24.46
C MET A 165 30.64 -3.81 -24.60
N ARG A 166 31.53 -4.56 -24.02
CA ARG A 166 33.00 -4.37 -24.20
C ARG A 166 33.68 -5.65 -24.66
N THR A 167 33.33 -6.19 -25.81
CA THR A 167 34.24 -7.07 -26.57
C THR A 167 33.67 -7.23 -27.99
N LEU A 168 33.84 -6.26 -28.85
CA LEU A 168 33.87 -6.37 -30.30
C LEU A 168 34.57 -5.10 -30.85
N SER A 169 35.87 -5.15 -30.88
CA SER A 169 36.75 -4.37 -31.79
C SER A 169 37.98 -5.18 -32.05
#